data_245435693dc6d50449e8cf7f550ec5e5
#
_entry.id   245435693dc6d50449e8cf7f550ec5e5
#
_cell.length_a   1.000
_cell.length_b   1.000
_cell.length_c   1.000
_cell.angle_alpha   90.00
_cell.angle_beta   90.00
_cell.angle_gamma   90.00
#
_symmetry.space_group_name_H-M   'P 1'
#
loop_
_entity.id
_entity.type
_entity.pdbx_description
1 polymer ?
#
loop_
_entity_poly.entity_id
_entity_poly.type
_entity_poly.pdbx_seq_one_letter_code
_entity_poly.pdbx_strand_id
1 'polypeptide(L)'
;MAWIEALKLMRPRALAKVSRTASEASEQTKEIRAALKALSKDTSKSMNDVAGQIREMQESLENRIADLARELHVARVKEAQLRAVMQRDLELEGEDAELRRHMTDVDGLEQHVRQAFAAAEFSQEPFPHGIVDDVLPSWLYKALVTGLPPVELYADREVNRQQLTVPFTLAPRYGQLVWRFMTHTVLDRVLRPVIMERLGPSLQAFVHDTFPAVGPETIAAMPIQCSDGRIIYRRRGYYIKPHRDPKWGMITGILYLAKPGDDPRWGTDIYTVDGDAKAASLAPHWIKEEQCHHVRLVENRPNRLLVFLNSKGAHGARIPAELADVEMERSIYQFRLTPGSTTMRAMIASLPEHEQRTWQGKLSDY
;
A
#
# COMPACT_ATOMS: atom_id res chain seq x y z
N MET A 1 -5.61 8.91 -28.13
CA MET A 1 -6.73 9.70 -28.66
C MET A 1 -8.10 9.31 -28.09
N ALA A 2 -8.43 8.03 -27.91
CA ALA A 2 -9.73 7.60 -27.34
C ALA A 2 -10.02 8.12 -25.92
N TRP A 3 -9.01 8.33 -25.09
CA TRP A 3 -9.15 8.86 -23.70
C TRP A 3 -9.50 10.34 -23.62
N ILE A 4 -9.00 11.14 -24.57
CA ILE A 4 -9.29 12.59 -24.63
C ILE A 4 -10.75 12.84 -25.03
N GLU A 5 -11.32 12.02 -25.88
CA GLU A 5 -12.74 12.05 -26.25
C GLU A 5 -13.65 11.65 -25.08
N ALA A 6 -13.27 10.62 -24.31
CA ALA A 6 -14.03 10.19 -23.13
C ALA A 6 -14.06 11.28 -22.03
N LEU A 7 -12.98 12.05 -21.85
CA LEU A 7 -12.90 13.14 -20.89
C LEU A 7 -13.75 14.36 -21.28
N LYS A 8 -13.83 14.68 -22.59
CA LYS A 8 -14.71 15.75 -23.11
C LYS A 8 -16.18 15.45 -22.85
N LEU A 9 -16.56 14.17 -22.85
CA LEU A 9 -17.95 13.73 -22.64
C LEU A 9 -18.35 13.61 -21.15
N MET A 10 -17.39 13.44 -20.24
CA MET A 10 -17.70 13.27 -18.79
C MET A 10 -17.94 14.60 -18.05
N ARG A 11 -17.23 15.68 -18.40
CA ARG A 11 -17.34 16.99 -17.73
C ARG A 11 -18.75 17.62 -17.75
N PRO A 12 -19.44 17.70 -18.90
CA PRO A 12 -20.75 18.35 -18.92
C PRO A 12 -21.83 17.57 -18.16
N ARG A 13 -21.75 16.24 -18.15
CA ARG A 13 -22.77 15.37 -17.52
C ARG A 13 -22.71 15.39 -15.99
N ALA A 14 -21.51 15.37 -15.37
CA ALA A 14 -21.38 15.42 -13.91
C ALA A 14 -21.79 16.80 -13.36
N LEU A 15 -21.34 17.89 -14.00
CA LEU A 15 -21.73 19.25 -13.64
C LEU A 15 -23.21 19.51 -13.88
N ALA A 16 -23.80 19.00 -14.97
CA ALA A 16 -25.22 19.11 -15.26
C ALA A 16 -26.07 18.34 -14.23
N LYS A 17 -25.61 17.18 -13.73
CA LYS A 17 -26.30 16.43 -12.68
C LYS A 17 -26.30 17.22 -11.37
N VAL A 18 -25.14 17.75 -10.93
CA VAL A 18 -25.02 18.56 -9.71
C VAL A 18 -25.85 19.85 -9.82
N SER A 19 -25.81 20.54 -10.96
CA SER A 19 -26.63 21.72 -11.22
C SER A 19 -28.13 21.45 -11.17
N ARG A 20 -28.56 20.32 -11.77
CA ARG A 20 -30.00 19.91 -11.77
C ARG A 20 -30.49 19.63 -10.35
N THR A 21 -29.71 18.92 -9.56
CA THR A 21 -30.09 18.59 -8.17
C THR A 21 -30.02 19.79 -7.22
N ALA A 22 -29.10 20.73 -7.45
CA ALA A 22 -29.10 22.02 -6.73
C ALA A 22 -30.34 22.88 -7.08
N SER A 23 -30.79 22.85 -8.34
CA SER A 23 -32.01 23.51 -8.78
C SER A 23 -33.25 22.88 -8.15
N GLU A 24 -33.33 21.54 -8.09
CA GLU A 24 -34.42 20.78 -7.43
C GLU A 24 -34.49 21.09 -5.93
N ALA A 25 -33.35 21.18 -5.23
CA ALA A 25 -33.29 21.57 -3.83
C ALA A 25 -33.74 23.02 -3.59
N SER A 26 -33.42 23.94 -4.54
CA SER A 26 -33.87 25.31 -4.51
C SER A 26 -35.41 25.42 -4.70
N GLU A 27 -35.99 24.60 -5.58
CA GLU A 27 -37.43 24.58 -5.83
C GLU A 27 -38.19 24.02 -4.63
N GLN A 28 -37.70 22.92 -4.01
CA GLN A 28 -38.26 22.39 -2.75
C GLN A 28 -38.23 23.41 -1.62
N THR A 29 -37.20 24.21 -1.55
CA THR A 29 -37.12 25.30 -0.55
C THR A 29 -38.19 26.38 -0.76
N LYS A 30 -38.56 26.67 -2.02
CA LYS A 30 -39.65 27.58 -2.36
C LYS A 30 -41.03 27.01 -2.00
N GLU A 31 -41.24 25.70 -2.25
CA GLU A 31 -42.48 25.02 -1.88
C GLU A 31 -42.67 24.98 -0.36
N ILE A 32 -41.64 24.77 0.42
CA ILE A 32 -41.67 24.85 1.89
C ILE A 32 -42.12 26.24 2.36
N ARG A 33 -41.56 27.32 1.76
CA ARG A 33 -41.94 28.69 2.11
C ARG A 33 -43.39 28.99 1.76
N ALA A 34 -43.91 28.48 0.65
CA ALA A 34 -45.30 28.59 0.25
C ALA A 34 -46.26 27.85 1.19
N ALA A 35 -45.91 26.63 1.59
CA ALA A 35 -46.68 25.80 2.55
C ALA A 35 -46.74 26.49 3.93
N LEU A 36 -45.63 27.04 4.41
CA LEU A 36 -45.57 27.81 5.67
C LEU A 36 -46.50 29.04 5.66
N LYS A 37 -46.58 29.73 4.54
CA LYS A 37 -47.43 30.92 4.37
C LYS A 37 -48.94 30.60 4.33
N ALA A 38 -49.30 29.46 3.81
CA ALA A 38 -50.69 28.97 3.76
C ALA A 38 -51.19 28.46 5.11
N LEU A 39 -50.32 27.87 5.91
CA LEU A 39 -50.67 27.20 7.18
C LEU A 39 -50.66 28.15 8.40
N SER A 40 -50.18 29.36 8.27
CA SER A 40 -50.23 30.38 9.33
C SER A 40 -51.66 30.84 9.69
N LYS A 41 -52.65 30.25 9.04
CA LYS A 41 -54.07 30.65 9.20
C LYS A 41 -54.92 29.68 9.99
N ASP A 42 -54.43 28.51 10.35
CA ASP A 42 -55.28 27.53 11.06
C ASP A 42 -54.68 26.99 12.35
N THR A 43 -55.49 26.79 13.29
CA THR A 43 -55.44 26.44 14.71
C THR A 43 -54.29 25.56 15.25
N SER A 44 -53.99 25.72 16.56
CA SER A 44 -52.84 25.17 17.32
C SER A 44 -52.61 23.66 17.21
N LYS A 45 -53.58 22.86 16.79
CA LYS A 45 -53.43 21.42 16.59
C LYS A 45 -52.73 21.11 15.27
N SER A 46 -53.04 21.88 14.22
CA SER A 46 -52.33 21.86 12.94
C SER A 46 -50.87 22.25 13.06
N MET A 47 -50.52 23.16 13.98
CA MET A 47 -49.14 23.63 14.14
C MET A 47 -48.17 22.54 14.59
N ASN A 48 -48.60 21.58 15.42
CA ASN A 48 -47.71 20.51 15.86
C ASN A 48 -47.42 19.47 14.74
N ASP A 49 -48.42 19.14 13.93
CA ASP A 49 -48.24 18.25 12.77
C ASP A 49 -47.36 18.90 11.69
N VAL A 50 -47.57 20.21 11.47
CA VAL A 50 -46.72 21.02 10.54
C VAL A 50 -45.30 21.11 11.05
N ALA A 51 -45.06 21.33 12.35
CA ALA A 51 -43.74 21.37 12.92
C ALA A 51 -43.04 20.02 12.83
N GLY A 52 -43.79 18.92 12.87
CA GLY A 52 -43.29 17.57 12.59
C GLY A 52 -42.83 17.42 11.13
N GLN A 53 -43.72 17.77 10.18
CA GLN A 53 -43.41 17.71 8.75
C GLN A 53 -42.22 18.61 8.35
N ILE A 54 -42.14 19.80 8.95
CA ILE A 54 -41.00 20.70 8.71
C ILE A 54 -39.70 20.06 9.20
N ARG A 55 -39.69 19.42 10.37
CA ARG A 55 -38.48 18.72 10.88
C ARG A 55 -38.07 17.57 9.96
N GLU A 56 -39.01 16.73 9.56
CA GLU A 56 -38.75 15.66 8.60
C GLU A 56 -38.21 16.15 7.27
N MET A 57 -38.79 17.26 6.77
CA MET A 57 -38.30 17.92 5.55
C MET A 57 -36.90 18.53 5.74
N GLN A 58 -36.61 19.15 6.88
CA GLN A 58 -35.27 19.66 7.20
C GLN A 58 -34.24 18.54 7.25
N GLU A 59 -34.53 17.45 7.96
CA GLU A 59 -33.65 16.30 8.01
C GLU A 59 -33.42 15.67 6.63
N SER A 60 -34.46 15.59 5.81
CA SER A 60 -34.36 15.10 4.43
C SER A 60 -33.47 16.00 3.56
N LEU A 61 -33.61 17.34 3.70
CA LEU A 61 -32.77 18.29 2.98
C LEU A 61 -31.31 18.27 3.44
N GLU A 62 -31.08 18.19 4.75
CA GLU A 62 -29.74 18.10 5.30
C GLU A 62 -29.03 16.82 4.81
N ASN A 63 -29.73 15.68 4.80
CA ASN A 63 -29.22 14.42 4.26
C ASN A 63 -28.88 14.55 2.76
N ARG A 64 -29.75 15.20 1.99
CA ARG A 64 -29.54 15.39 0.55
C ARG A 64 -28.38 16.35 0.25
N ILE A 65 -28.23 17.39 1.04
CA ILE A 65 -27.05 18.31 0.97
C ILE A 65 -25.77 17.54 1.30
N ALA A 66 -25.78 16.70 2.32
CA ALA A 66 -24.63 15.87 2.69
C ALA A 66 -24.26 14.88 1.57
N ASP A 67 -25.25 14.25 0.92
CA ASP A 67 -25.04 13.36 -0.22
C ASP A 67 -24.42 14.09 -1.41
N LEU A 68 -24.94 15.25 -1.76
CA LEU A 68 -24.41 16.09 -2.83
C LEU A 68 -22.97 16.55 -2.56
N ALA A 69 -22.70 16.93 -1.32
CA ALA A 69 -21.35 17.33 -0.91
C ALA A 69 -20.36 16.15 -1.10
N ARG A 70 -20.79 14.92 -0.76
CA ARG A 70 -19.98 13.71 -0.99
C ARG A 70 -19.79 13.44 -2.49
N GLU A 71 -20.84 13.51 -3.31
CA GLU A 71 -20.75 13.32 -4.77
C GLU A 71 -19.81 14.36 -5.41
N LEU A 72 -19.90 15.62 -5.00
CA LEU A 72 -19.03 16.68 -5.49
C LEU A 72 -17.58 16.47 -5.08
N HIS A 73 -17.33 16.07 -3.84
CA HIS A 73 -15.98 15.72 -3.38
C HIS A 73 -15.38 14.60 -4.22
N VAL A 74 -16.12 13.51 -4.42
CA VAL A 74 -15.67 12.37 -5.27
C VAL A 74 -15.38 12.81 -6.71
N ALA A 75 -16.23 13.68 -7.27
CA ALA A 75 -16.01 14.20 -8.63
C ALA A 75 -14.74 15.05 -8.73
N ARG A 76 -14.47 15.91 -7.76
CA ARG A 76 -13.24 16.73 -7.69
C ARG A 76 -11.99 15.87 -7.54
N VAL A 77 -12.03 14.84 -6.67
CA VAL A 77 -10.91 13.92 -6.51
C VAL A 77 -10.62 13.20 -7.83
N LYS A 78 -11.63 12.67 -8.50
CA LYS A 78 -11.47 12.02 -9.81
C LYS A 78 -10.92 12.96 -10.88
N GLU A 79 -11.37 14.20 -10.92
CA GLU A 79 -10.86 15.21 -11.85
C GLU A 79 -9.37 15.48 -11.60
N ALA A 80 -8.97 15.68 -10.33
CA ALA A 80 -7.58 15.90 -9.97
C ALA A 80 -6.69 14.71 -10.37
N GLN A 81 -7.15 13.48 -10.09
CA GLN A 81 -6.45 12.26 -10.47
C GLN A 81 -6.24 12.13 -11.98
N LEU A 82 -7.30 12.36 -12.77
CA LEU A 82 -7.23 12.30 -14.23
C LEU A 82 -6.31 13.38 -14.79
N ARG A 83 -6.38 14.60 -14.25
CA ARG A 83 -5.50 15.71 -14.66
C ARG A 83 -4.04 15.38 -14.41
N ALA A 84 -3.72 14.85 -13.21
CA ALA A 84 -2.35 14.47 -12.85
C ALA A 84 -1.82 13.35 -13.77
N VAL A 85 -2.64 12.33 -14.07
CA VAL A 85 -2.28 11.26 -15.02
C VAL A 85 -2.01 11.79 -16.41
N MET A 86 -2.91 12.66 -16.94
CA MET A 86 -2.75 13.24 -18.27
C MET A 86 -1.50 14.14 -18.37
N GLN A 87 -1.27 14.96 -17.37
CA GLN A 87 -0.07 15.80 -17.31
C GLN A 87 1.18 14.94 -17.33
N ARG A 88 1.23 13.88 -16.53
CA ARG A 88 2.37 12.99 -16.45
C ARG A 88 2.57 12.18 -17.75
N ASP A 89 1.49 11.77 -18.42
CA ASP A 89 1.58 11.12 -19.73
C ASP A 89 2.18 12.05 -20.80
N LEU A 90 1.87 13.34 -20.77
CA LEU A 90 2.46 14.34 -21.66
C LEU A 90 3.95 14.58 -21.36
N GLU A 91 4.32 14.69 -20.07
CA GLU A 91 5.70 14.88 -19.63
C GLU A 91 6.62 13.72 -20.04
N LEU A 92 6.09 12.50 -20.09
CA LEU A 92 6.83 11.27 -20.40
C LEU A 92 6.54 10.74 -21.80
N GLU A 93 5.98 11.56 -22.68
CA GLU A 93 5.71 11.15 -24.06
C GLU A 93 7.03 10.81 -24.80
N GLY A 94 7.12 9.60 -25.33
CA GLY A 94 8.30 9.10 -26.06
C GLY A 94 9.36 8.41 -25.18
N GLU A 95 9.33 8.54 -23.87
CA GLU A 95 10.31 7.92 -22.96
C GLU A 95 10.20 6.37 -22.92
N ASP A 96 9.07 5.80 -23.34
CA ASP A 96 8.82 4.38 -23.25
C ASP A 96 9.61 3.54 -24.27
N ALA A 97 10.08 4.13 -25.36
CA ALA A 97 10.83 3.42 -26.39
C ALA A 97 12.21 2.96 -25.92
N GLU A 98 12.93 3.80 -25.16
CA GLU A 98 14.21 3.42 -24.56
C GLU A 98 14.01 2.39 -23.43
N LEU A 99 13.02 2.61 -22.58
CA LEU A 99 12.65 1.67 -21.53
C LEU A 99 12.38 0.26 -22.09
N ARG A 100 11.58 0.14 -23.15
CA ARG A 100 11.26 -1.15 -23.80
C ARG A 100 12.51 -1.87 -24.32
N ARG A 101 13.50 -1.13 -24.86
CA ARG A 101 14.77 -1.73 -25.30
C ARG A 101 15.53 -2.36 -24.13
N HIS A 102 15.63 -1.67 -23.01
CA HIS A 102 16.29 -2.21 -21.82
C HIS A 102 15.56 -3.40 -21.19
N MET A 103 14.21 -3.41 -21.26
CA MET A 103 13.40 -4.49 -20.71
C MET A 103 13.58 -5.84 -21.43
N THR A 104 14.19 -5.86 -22.60
CA THR A 104 14.48 -7.11 -23.35
C THR A 104 15.71 -7.85 -22.80
N ASP A 105 16.63 -7.18 -22.12
CA ASP A 105 17.83 -7.77 -21.54
C ASP A 105 17.57 -8.28 -20.10
N VAL A 106 16.80 -9.35 -20.01
CA VAL A 106 16.48 -9.97 -18.69
C VAL A 106 17.70 -10.68 -18.13
N ASP A 107 18.57 -11.26 -18.97
CA ASP A 107 19.77 -11.97 -18.52
C ASP A 107 20.79 -11.01 -17.88
N GLY A 108 21.01 -9.86 -18.51
CA GLY A 108 21.86 -8.80 -17.94
C GLY A 108 21.29 -8.25 -16.64
N LEU A 109 19.98 -8.12 -16.52
CA LEU A 109 19.29 -7.75 -15.29
C LEU A 109 19.52 -8.81 -14.19
N GLU A 110 19.35 -10.10 -14.50
CA GLU A 110 19.56 -11.18 -13.54
C GLU A 110 21.02 -11.21 -13.06
N GLN A 111 21.98 -11.08 -13.98
CA GLN A 111 23.40 -11.03 -13.64
C GLN A 111 23.71 -9.87 -12.68
N HIS A 112 23.16 -8.67 -12.94
CA HIS A 112 23.33 -7.51 -12.06
C HIS A 112 22.80 -7.79 -10.66
N VAL A 113 21.57 -8.30 -10.56
CA VAL A 113 20.92 -8.62 -9.26
C VAL A 113 21.74 -9.67 -8.50
N ARG A 114 22.22 -10.73 -9.14
CA ARG A 114 23.05 -11.75 -8.52
C ARG A 114 24.37 -11.15 -7.98
N GLN A 115 24.99 -10.25 -8.72
CA GLN A 115 26.20 -9.56 -8.27
C GLN A 115 25.92 -8.67 -7.05
N ALA A 116 24.84 -7.90 -7.06
CA ALA A 116 24.42 -7.09 -5.91
C ALA A 116 24.17 -7.95 -4.66
N PHE A 117 23.48 -9.08 -4.81
CA PHE A 117 23.25 -10.02 -3.70
C PHE A 117 24.53 -10.74 -3.23
N ALA A 118 25.49 -10.95 -4.10
CA ALA A 118 26.80 -11.52 -3.72
C ALA A 118 27.62 -10.56 -2.86
N ALA A 119 27.50 -9.26 -3.10
CA ALA A 119 28.17 -8.22 -2.34
C ALA A 119 27.40 -7.78 -1.08
N ALA A 120 26.18 -8.26 -0.90
CA ALA A 120 25.26 -7.79 0.14
C ALA A 120 25.60 -8.32 1.54
N GLU A 121 25.23 -7.56 2.56
CA GLU A 121 25.28 -7.97 3.97
C GLU A 121 24.05 -8.78 4.33
N PHE A 122 24.26 -10.03 4.82
CA PHE A 122 23.22 -10.88 5.37
C PHE A 122 23.49 -11.19 6.84
N SER A 123 22.47 -11.07 7.69
CA SER A 123 22.54 -11.37 9.13
C SER A 123 21.43 -12.33 9.54
N GLN A 124 21.70 -13.15 10.56
CA GLN A 124 20.70 -14.00 11.20
C GLN A 124 20.04 -13.31 12.43
N GLU A 125 20.66 -12.28 12.96
CA GLU A 125 20.17 -11.56 14.14
C GLU A 125 19.73 -10.13 13.79
N PRO A 126 18.65 -9.64 14.41
CA PRO A 126 17.74 -10.29 15.36
C PRO A 126 16.77 -11.28 14.68
N PHE A 127 16.68 -11.27 13.39
CA PHE A 127 15.99 -12.19 12.48
C PHE A 127 16.73 -12.26 11.16
N PRO A 128 16.59 -13.35 10.38
CA PRO A 128 17.25 -13.45 9.09
C PRO A 128 16.86 -12.28 8.18
N HIS A 129 17.85 -11.48 7.80
CA HIS A 129 17.64 -10.34 6.90
C HIS A 129 18.85 -10.05 6.02
N GLY A 130 18.63 -9.38 4.92
CA GLY A 130 19.65 -8.90 3.99
C GLY A 130 19.45 -7.43 3.62
N ILE A 131 20.55 -6.72 3.48
CA ILE A 131 20.59 -5.34 2.99
C ILE A 131 21.41 -5.35 1.71
N VAL A 132 20.76 -5.04 0.59
CA VAL A 132 21.37 -5.09 -0.74
C VAL A 132 21.36 -3.68 -1.32
N ASP A 133 22.52 -3.09 -1.48
CA ASP A 133 22.68 -1.80 -2.16
C ASP A 133 22.73 -2.02 -3.68
N ASP A 134 22.32 -1.00 -4.43
CA ASP A 134 22.31 -1.01 -5.90
C ASP A 134 21.70 -2.28 -6.51
N VAL A 135 20.59 -2.74 -5.90
CA VAL A 135 19.98 -4.02 -6.23
C VAL A 135 19.50 -4.12 -7.68
N LEU A 136 19.12 -3.00 -8.29
CA LEU A 136 18.68 -2.92 -9.68
C LEU A 136 19.67 -2.16 -10.54
N PRO A 137 19.80 -2.46 -11.84
CA PRO A 137 20.54 -1.62 -12.76
C PRO A 137 20.03 -0.17 -12.72
N SER A 138 20.93 0.80 -12.88
CA SER A 138 20.63 2.23 -12.74
C SER A 138 19.48 2.69 -13.66
N TRP A 139 19.40 2.14 -14.87
CA TRP A 139 18.31 2.45 -15.81
C TRP A 139 16.94 2.05 -15.25
N LEU A 140 16.85 0.85 -14.63
CA LEU A 140 15.59 0.34 -14.08
C LEU A 140 15.20 1.14 -12.82
N TYR A 141 16.15 1.38 -11.92
CA TYR A 141 15.88 2.19 -10.75
C TYR A 141 15.39 3.60 -11.13
N LYS A 142 16.07 4.26 -12.06
CA LYS A 142 15.65 5.56 -12.60
C LYS A 142 14.24 5.48 -13.20
N ALA A 143 13.95 4.42 -13.99
CA ALA A 143 12.64 4.22 -14.59
C ALA A 143 11.53 4.03 -13.53
N LEU A 144 11.78 3.28 -12.45
CA LEU A 144 10.84 3.10 -11.35
C LEU A 144 10.54 4.42 -10.63
N VAL A 145 11.56 5.21 -10.32
CA VAL A 145 11.39 6.53 -9.66
C VAL A 145 10.66 7.50 -10.59
N THR A 146 11.01 7.53 -11.89
CA THR A 146 10.32 8.34 -12.90
C THR A 146 8.86 7.89 -13.09
N GLY A 147 8.61 6.59 -13.03
CA GLY A 147 7.28 5.99 -13.17
C GLY A 147 6.45 5.94 -11.89
N LEU A 148 6.87 6.61 -10.82
CA LEU A 148 6.05 6.73 -9.61
C LEU A 148 4.71 7.39 -9.95
N PRO A 149 3.59 6.82 -9.48
CA PRO A 149 2.28 7.41 -9.67
C PRO A 149 2.19 8.81 -9.05
N PRO A 150 1.45 9.74 -9.66
CA PRO A 150 1.12 11.03 -9.04
C PRO A 150 0.48 10.83 -7.65
N VAL A 151 0.77 11.74 -6.72
CA VAL A 151 0.30 11.64 -5.33
C VAL A 151 -1.23 11.62 -5.22
N GLU A 152 -1.92 12.22 -6.17
CA GLU A 152 -3.38 12.26 -6.28
C GLU A 152 -4.02 10.87 -6.45
N LEU A 153 -3.25 9.87 -6.88
CA LEU A 153 -3.73 8.49 -7.05
C LEU A 153 -3.71 7.69 -5.76
N TYR A 154 -2.95 8.13 -4.77
CA TYR A 154 -2.91 7.45 -3.48
C TYR A 154 -4.18 7.76 -2.68
N ALA A 155 -4.68 6.76 -1.94
CA ALA A 155 -5.81 6.98 -1.05
C ALA A 155 -5.44 8.03 0.00
N ASP A 156 -6.32 8.99 0.21
CA ASP A 156 -6.19 9.94 1.31
C ASP A 156 -6.56 9.23 2.62
N ARG A 157 -5.55 8.62 3.21
CA ARG A 157 -5.63 7.91 4.49
C ARG A 157 -4.75 8.64 5.51
N GLU A 158 -4.83 8.18 6.75
CA GLU A 158 -3.87 8.58 7.77
C GLU A 158 -2.44 8.50 7.21
N VAL A 159 -1.58 9.41 7.64
CA VAL A 159 -0.19 9.58 7.18
C VAL A 159 0.57 8.25 7.04
N ASN A 160 0.20 7.26 7.84
CA ASN A 160 0.84 5.94 7.89
C ASN A 160 0.37 4.93 6.84
N ARG A 161 -0.67 5.22 6.03
CA ARG A 161 -1.32 4.20 5.19
C ARG A 161 -1.57 4.58 3.75
N GLN A 162 -0.89 5.59 3.24
CA GLN A 162 -1.00 5.90 1.82
C GLN A 162 -0.30 4.84 1.00
N GLN A 163 -1.05 4.06 0.23
CA GLN A 163 -0.52 2.98 -0.57
C GLN A 163 -1.30 2.82 -1.88
N LEU A 164 -0.60 2.32 -2.89
CA LEU A 164 -1.16 1.96 -4.17
C LEU A 164 -0.70 0.56 -4.55
N THR A 165 -1.65 -0.34 -4.79
CA THR A 165 -1.34 -1.73 -5.19
C THR A 165 -0.90 -1.77 -6.65
N VAL A 166 0.13 -2.54 -6.94
CA VAL A 166 0.66 -2.78 -8.30
C VAL A 166 0.18 -4.16 -8.78
N PRO A 167 -0.27 -4.32 -10.01
CA PRO A 167 -0.47 -3.29 -11.02
C PRO A 167 -1.71 -2.43 -10.75
N PHE A 168 -1.66 -1.18 -11.14
CA PHE A 168 -2.77 -0.24 -10.98
C PHE A 168 -3.45 0.05 -12.32
N THR A 169 -4.77 0.21 -12.29
CA THR A 169 -5.58 0.43 -13.49
C THR A 169 -5.58 1.88 -13.97
N LEU A 170 -5.42 2.82 -13.03
CA LEU A 170 -5.34 4.25 -13.31
C LEU A 170 -3.95 4.76 -12.93
N ALA A 171 -3.09 4.98 -13.93
CA ALA A 171 -1.77 5.58 -13.78
C ALA A 171 -1.25 6.04 -15.14
N PRO A 172 -0.22 6.89 -15.20
CA PRO A 172 0.48 7.23 -16.44
C PRO A 172 0.99 5.97 -17.14
N ARG A 173 0.96 5.97 -18.47
CA ARG A 173 1.34 4.80 -19.31
C ARG A 173 2.74 4.30 -19.02
N TYR A 174 3.68 5.22 -18.87
CA TYR A 174 5.06 4.90 -18.51
C TYR A 174 5.13 4.17 -17.16
N GLY A 175 4.44 4.69 -16.14
CA GLY A 175 4.34 4.06 -14.83
C GLY A 175 3.71 2.67 -14.90
N GLN A 176 2.62 2.50 -15.66
CA GLN A 176 2.02 1.18 -15.86
C GLN A 176 3.00 0.19 -16.49
N LEU A 177 3.77 0.62 -17.50
CA LEU A 177 4.74 -0.22 -18.17
C LEU A 177 5.84 -0.69 -17.23
N VAL A 178 6.51 0.24 -16.55
CA VAL A 178 7.65 -0.09 -15.68
C VAL A 178 7.24 -0.90 -14.45
N TRP A 179 6.11 -0.57 -13.82
CA TRP A 179 5.65 -1.29 -12.63
C TRP A 179 5.09 -2.67 -12.91
N ARG A 180 4.49 -2.89 -14.09
CA ARG A 180 4.17 -4.25 -14.56
C ARG A 180 5.41 -5.08 -14.80
N PHE A 181 6.44 -4.50 -15.42
CA PHE A 181 7.73 -5.18 -15.61
C PHE A 181 8.37 -5.50 -14.25
N MET A 182 8.37 -4.55 -13.32
CA MET A 182 8.85 -4.77 -11.95
C MET A 182 8.15 -5.94 -11.27
N THR A 183 6.83 -6.03 -11.37
CA THR A 183 6.05 -7.07 -10.69
C THR A 183 6.20 -8.44 -11.35
N HIS A 184 6.04 -8.53 -12.67
CA HIS A 184 5.94 -9.83 -13.35
C HIS A 184 7.28 -10.39 -13.81
N THR A 185 8.27 -9.52 -14.07
CA THR A 185 9.58 -9.97 -14.55
C THR A 185 10.62 -9.84 -13.45
N VAL A 186 10.83 -8.62 -12.94
CA VAL A 186 11.91 -8.37 -11.99
C VAL A 186 11.68 -9.10 -10.67
N LEU A 187 10.51 -8.92 -10.08
CA LEU A 187 10.21 -9.53 -8.79
C LEU A 187 10.06 -11.05 -8.90
N ASP A 188 9.22 -11.52 -9.81
CA ASP A 188 8.85 -12.94 -9.84
C ASP A 188 9.93 -13.83 -10.49
N ARG A 189 10.59 -13.35 -11.55
CA ARG A 189 11.57 -14.16 -12.30
C ARG A 189 13.00 -13.93 -11.88
N VAL A 190 13.35 -12.76 -11.34
CA VAL A 190 14.74 -12.40 -11.01
C VAL A 190 14.97 -12.32 -9.51
N LEU A 191 14.25 -11.43 -8.79
CA LEU A 191 14.50 -11.22 -7.36
C LEU A 191 14.08 -12.43 -6.49
N ARG A 192 12.91 -13.00 -6.75
CA ARG A 192 12.41 -14.13 -5.93
C ARG A 192 13.39 -15.32 -5.90
N PRO A 193 13.92 -15.84 -7.03
CA PRO A 193 14.90 -16.92 -6.97
C PRO A 193 16.15 -16.56 -6.15
N VAL A 194 16.72 -15.37 -6.36
CA VAL A 194 17.95 -14.94 -5.68
C VAL A 194 17.70 -14.71 -4.18
N ILE A 195 16.54 -14.15 -3.79
CA ILE A 195 16.14 -14.04 -2.37
C ILE A 195 16.02 -15.45 -1.75
N MET A 196 15.40 -16.39 -2.47
CA MET A 196 15.22 -17.76 -1.97
C MET A 196 16.53 -18.52 -1.86
N GLU A 197 17.52 -18.28 -2.71
CA GLU A 197 18.87 -18.82 -2.54
C GLU A 197 19.53 -18.38 -1.23
N ARG A 198 19.26 -17.13 -0.78
CA ARG A 198 19.85 -16.56 0.44
C ARG A 198 19.06 -16.83 1.72
N LEU A 199 17.75 -16.67 1.69
CA LEU A 199 16.87 -16.80 2.85
C LEU A 199 16.12 -18.15 2.89
N GLY A 200 16.17 -18.94 1.84
CA GLY A 200 15.48 -20.23 1.75
C GLY A 200 15.83 -21.19 2.90
N PRO A 201 17.11 -21.39 3.25
CA PRO A 201 17.48 -22.25 4.40
C PRO A 201 16.86 -21.77 5.72
N SER A 202 16.87 -20.45 5.99
CA SER A 202 16.25 -19.87 7.19
C SER A 202 14.73 -19.99 7.14
N LEU A 203 14.13 -19.85 5.96
CA LEU A 203 12.68 -20.05 5.77
C LEU A 203 12.30 -21.52 6.03
N GLN A 204 13.06 -22.48 5.51
CA GLN A 204 12.80 -23.90 5.73
C GLN A 204 12.89 -24.25 7.21
N ALA A 205 13.91 -23.77 7.92
CA ALA A 205 14.04 -23.95 9.36
C ALA A 205 12.83 -23.34 10.11
N PHE A 206 12.45 -22.12 9.77
CA PHE A 206 11.28 -21.47 10.36
C PHE A 206 9.98 -22.26 10.12
N VAL A 207 9.76 -22.76 8.91
CA VAL A 207 8.56 -23.57 8.59
C VAL A 207 8.58 -24.89 9.33
N HIS A 208 9.73 -25.59 9.40
CA HIS A 208 9.88 -26.82 10.14
C HIS A 208 9.58 -26.63 11.65
N ASP A 209 10.10 -25.57 12.25
CA ASP A 209 9.89 -25.27 13.67
C ASP A 209 8.44 -24.85 13.97
N THR A 210 7.80 -24.17 13.02
CA THR A 210 6.43 -23.67 13.17
C THR A 210 5.38 -24.72 12.84
N PHE A 211 5.65 -25.60 11.89
CA PHE A 211 4.74 -26.62 11.38
C PHE A 211 5.39 -28.02 11.41
N PRO A 212 5.66 -28.59 12.61
CA PRO A 212 6.45 -29.81 12.74
C PRO A 212 5.81 -31.05 12.11
N ALA A 213 4.51 -31.02 11.84
CA ALA A 213 3.81 -32.11 11.13
C ALA A 213 4.02 -32.07 9.60
N VAL A 214 4.59 -30.98 9.05
CA VAL A 214 4.89 -30.86 7.62
C VAL A 214 6.26 -31.46 7.35
N GLY A 215 6.29 -32.50 6.53
CA GLY A 215 7.54 -33.23 6.21
C GLY A 215 8.56 -32.36 5.46
N PRO A 216 9.86 -32.61 5.64
CA PRO A 216 10.94 -31.82 5.05
C PRO A 216 10.88 -31.74 3.51
N GLU A 217 10.45 -32.83 2.85
CA GLU A 217 10.27 -32.82 1.39
C GLU A 217 9.18 -31.88 0.93
N THR A 218 8.07 -31.79 1.69
CA THR A 218 6.97 -30.84 1.42
C THR A 218 7.44 -29.40 1.61
N ILE A 219 8.26 -29.15 2.65
CA ILE A 219 8.84 -27.83 2.90
C ILE A 219 9.80 -27.44 1.78
N ALA A 220 10.66 -28.36 1.35
CA ALA A 220 11.63 -28.10 0.27
C ALA A 220 10.95 -27.84 -1.08
N ALA A 221 9.84 -28.55 -1.37
CA ALA A 221 9.05 -28.40 -2.59
C ALA A 221 7.98 -27.28 -2.52
N MET A 222 7.90 -26.56 -1.41
CA MET A 222 6.86 -25.55 -1.19
C MET A 222 6.93 -24.45 -2.23
N PRO A 223 5.84 -24.20 -3.00
CA PRO A 223 5.84 -23.15 -4.00
C PRO A 223 5.77 -21.79 -3.32
N ILE A 224 6.80 -20.98 -3.50
CA ILE A 224 6.84 -19.60 -3.04
C ILE A 224 6.48 -18.68 -4.20
N GLN A 225 5.49 -17.85 -3.98
CA GLN A 225 5.01 -16.83 -4.93
C GLN A 225 5.14 -15.42 -4.37
N CYS A 226 5.17 -14.46 -5.26
CA CYS A 226 5.13 -13.04 -4.89
C CYS A 226 3.70 -12.60 -4.65
N SER A 227 3.47 -11.87 -3.58
CA SER A 227 2.19 -11.23 -3.28
C SER A 227 2.38 -9.81 -2.74
N ASP A 228 1.31 -9.04 -2.73
CA ASP A 228 1.22 -7.70 -2.12
C ASP A 228 2.20 -6.65 -2.66
N GLY A 229 2.59 -6.76 -3.94
CA GLY A 229 3.37 -5.69 -4.59
C GLY A 229 2.64 -4.35 -4.50
N ARG A 230 3.18 -3.40 -3.74
CA ARG A 230 2.55 -2.09 -3.54
C ARG A 230 3.59 -1.00 -3.37
N ILE A 231 3.28 0.16 -3.93
CA ILE A 231 4.00 1.39 -3.69
C ILE A 231 3.39 2.06 -2.46
N ILE A 232 4.21 2.37 -1.49
CA ILE A 232 3.79 3.01 -0.25
C ILE A 232 4.42 4.39 -0.20
N TYR A 233 3.58 5.42 -0.12
CA TYR A 233 3.98 6.81 0.00
C TYR A 233 3.77 7.27 1.44
N ARG A 234 4.78 7.96 2.00
CA ARG A 234 4.78 8.48 3.36
C ARG A 234 5.06 9.97 3.35
N ARG A 235 4.33 10.68 4.18
CA ARG A 235 4.45 12.14 4.36
C ARG A 235 4.89 12.48 5.77
N ARG A 236 5.14 13.77 5.99
CA ARG A 236 5.37 14.37 7.31
C ARG A 236 4.41 13.78 8.36
N GLY A 237 4.95 13.54 9.56
CA GLY A 237 4.21 12.92 10.67
C GLY A 237 4.11 11.40 10.59
N TYR A 238 4.76 10.76 9.59
CA TYR A 238 4.80 9.31 9.51
C TYR A 238 5.56 8.73 10.70
N TYR A 239 4.89 7.84 11.42
CA TYR A 239 5.46 7.02 12.46
C TYR A 239 4.80 5.65 12.42
N ILE A 240 5.58 4.59 12.46
CA ILE A 240 5.08 3.24 12.63
C ILE A 240 5.82 2.58 13.79
N LYS A 241 5.06 2.22 14.82
CA LYS A 241 5.57 1.54 16.01
C LYS A 241 6.26 0.24 15.67
N PRO A 242 7.14 -0.28 16.55
CA PRO A 242 7.68 -1.61 16.41
C PRO A 242 6.56 -2.64 16.22
N HIS A 243 6.66 -3.41 15.14
CA HIS A 243 5.66 -4.40 14.77
C HIS A 243 6.30 -5.56 14.01
N ARG A 244 5.51 -6.59 13.83
CA ARG A 244 5.82 -7.73 12.96
C ARG A 244 4.88 -7.72 11.78
N ASP A 245 5.40 -7.96 10.61
CA ASP A 245 4.54 -8.26 9.46
C ASP A 245 3.82 -9.62 9.68
N PRO A 246 2.67 -9.82 9.05
CA PRO A 246 1.98 -11.11 9.12
C PRO A 246 2.90 -12.26 8.69
N LYS A 247 3.07 -13.26 9.54
CA LYS A 247 4.01 -14.39 9.31
C LYS A 247 3.65 -15.24 8.10
N TRP A 248 2.39 -15.26 7.69
CA TRP A 248 1.99 -15.93 6.45
C TRP A 248 2.60 -15.27 5.20
N GLY A 249 2.96 -14.00 5.26
CA GLY A 249 3.77 -13.31 4.26
C GLY A 249 5.26 -13.62 4.34
N MET A 250 5.64 -14.69 4.95
CA MET A 250 6.94 -15.24 5.32
C MET A 250 8.16 -14.34 5.13
N ILE A 251 8.41 -13.84 3.93
CA ILE A 251 9.50 -12.91 3.65
C ILE A 251 8.90 -11.59 3.18
N THR A 252 9.36 -10.48 3.75
CA THR A 252 9.04 -9.11 3.30
C THR A 252 10.25 -8.51 2.61
N GLY A 253 10.03 -7.88 1.46
CA GLY A 253 11.00 -7.03 0.77
C GLY A 253 10.54 -5.58 0.76
N ILE A 254 11.46 -4.67 1.05
CA ILE A 254 11.26 -3.21 1.03
C ILE A 254 12.34 -2.61 0.14
N LEU A 255 11.98 -2.25 -1.10
CA LEU A 255 12.85 -1.48 -1.99
C LEU A 255 12.64 0.00 -1.71
N TYR A 256 13.69 0.68 -1.28
CA TYR A 256 13.66 2.13 -1.08
C TYR A 256 13.72 2.86 -2.41
N LEU A 257 12.74 3.72 -2.64
CA LEU A 257 12.62 4.55 -3.84
C LEU A 257 13.05 6.00 -3.52
N ALA A 258 14.13 6.11 -2.73
CA ALA A 258 14.68 7.39 -2.31
C ALA A 258 15.18 8.21 -3.52
N LYS A 259 14.96 9.52 -3.45
CA LYS A 259 15.44 10.48 -4.45
C LYS A 259 16.74 11.11 -3.95
N PRO A 260 17.55 11.70 -4.84
CA PRO A 260 18.67 12.51 -4.41
C PRO A 260 18.23 13.63 -3.45
N GLY A 261 18.84 13.71 -2.28
CA GLY A 261 18.50 14.70 -1.25
C GLY A 261 17.52 14.21 -0.17
N ASP A 262 16.91 13.02 -0.34
CA ASP A 262 16.13 12.42 0.72
C ASP A 262 17.00 12.08 1.94
N ASP A 263 16.44 12.29 3.14
CA ASP A 263 17.17 12.03 4.38
C ASP A 263 17.33 10.51 4.60
N PRO A 264 18.56 9.99 4.76
CA PRO A 264 18.80 8.57 5.00
C PRO A 264 18.18 8.08 6.31
N ARG A 265 17.92 8.96 7.29
CA ARG A 265 17.29 8.62 8.57
C ARG A 265 15.80 8.25 8.44
N TRP A 266 15.17 8.49 7.29
CA TRP A 266 13.80 8.01 7.02
C TRP A 266 13.74 6.51 6.66
N GLY A 267 14.63 5.74 7.24
CA GLY A 267 14.81 4.32 6.98
C GLY A 267 13.81 3.41 7.70
N THR A 268 14.28 2.21 7.99
CA THR A 268 13.55 1.18 8.73
C THR A 268 14.38 0.76 9.92
N ASP A 269 13.86 0.92 11.13
CA ASP A 269 14.49 0.45 12.36
C ASP A 269 14.27 -1.05 12.53
N ILE A 270 15.30 -1.75 12.99
CA ILE A 270 15.27 -3.18 13.34
C ILE A 270 15.48 -3.30 14.86
N TYR A 271 14.69 -4.18 15.49
CA TYR A 271 14.68 -4.38 16.93
C TYR A 271 14.79 -5.87 17.31
N THR A 272 15.50 -6.16 18.41
CA THR A 272 15.24 -7.36 19.20
C THR A 272 14.00 -7.14 20.07
N VAL A 273 13.36 -8.25 20.48
CA VAL A 273 12.15 -8.20 21.33
C VAL A 273 12.33 -9.13 22.53
N ASP A 274 12.06 -8.63 23.74
CA ASP A 274 12.15 -9.42 24.96
C ASP A 274 11.15 -10.59 24.94
N GLY A 275 11.63 -11.76 25.35
CA GLY A 275 10.80 -12.97 25.42
C GLY A 275 10.42 -13.58 24.07
N ASP A 276 11.02 -13.16 22.97
CA ASP A 276 10.71 -13.60 21.60
C ASP A 276 11.31 -14.97 21.22
N ALA A 277 11.55 -15.82 22.21
CA ALA A 277 12.24 -17.09 22.04
C ALA A 277 11.46 -18.13 21.18
N LYS A 278 10.15 -17.93 20.98
CA LYS A 278 9.33 -18.78 20.10
C LYS A 278 8.44 -17.93 19.22
N ALA A 279 8.81 -17.83 17.96
CA ALA A 279 8.05 -17.14 16.94
C ALA A 279 6.72 -17.85 16.53
N ALA A 280 6.10 -18.60 17.44
CA ALA A 280 5.00 -19.51 17.14
C ALA A 280 3.64 -18.82 16.92
N SER A 281 3.47 -17.52 17.20
CA SER A 281 2.18 -16.85 16.99
C SER A 281 2.29 -15.62 16.12
N LEU A 282 1.26 -15.34 15.33
CA LEU A 282 1.10 -14.07 14.58
C LEU A 282 0.81 -12.88 15.47
N ALA A 283 0.47 -13.11 16.72
CA ALA A 283 0.18 -12.08 17.70
C ALA A 283 1.37 -11.90 18.66
N PRO A 284 1.59 -10.67 19.17
CA PRO A 284 0.90 -9.49 18.71
C PRO A 284 1.54 -8.92 17.45
N HIS A 285 0.73 -8.29 16.60
CA HIS A 285 1.24 -7.54 15.44
C HIS A 285 2.04 -6.31 15.92
N TRP A 286 1.48 -5.54 16.85
CA TRP A 286 2.14 -4.42 17.50
C TRP A 286 2.88 -4.90 18.75
N ILE A 287 4.17 -4.56 18.84
CA ILE A 287 5.00 -4.88 20.01
C ILE A 287 5.03 -3.65 20.91
N LYS A 288 5.02 -3.88 22.22
CA LYS A 288 5.21 -2.81 23.19
C LYS A 288 6.63 -2.25 23.07
N GLU A 289 6.76 -0.94 23.04
CA GLU A 289 8.06 -0.28 22.83
C GLU A 289 9.06 -0.65 23.93
N GLU A 290 8.59 -0.84 25.17
CA GLU A 290 9.42 -1.22 26.31
C GLU A 290 10.06 -2.62 26.16
N GLN A 291 9.51 -3.45 25.28
CA GLN A 291 10.03 -4.79 24.97
C GLN A 291 10.99 -4.79 23.77
N CYS A 292 11.17 -3.63 23.13
CA CYS A 292 11.93 -3.50 21.90
C CYS A 292 13.27 -2.83 22.15
N HIS A 293 14.38 -3.48 21.77
CA HIS A 293 15.70 -2.90 21.83
C HIS A 293 16.19 -2.63 20.42
N HIS A 294 16.47 -1.36 20.12
CA HIS A 294 16.93 -0.92 18.82
C HIS A 294 18.29 -1.55 18.50
N VAL A 295 18.39 -2.21 17.36
CA VAL A 295 19.61 -2.85 16.88
C VAL A 295 20.30 -1.96 15.84
N ARG A 296 19.57 -1.57 14.80
CA ARG A 296 20.10 -0.74 13.72
C ARG A 296 19.01 -0.02 12.95
N LEU A 297 19.40 1.08 12.33
CA LEU A 297 18.63 1.74 11.28
C LEU A 297 19.13 1.24 9.91
N VAL A 298 18.22 0.70 9.12
CA VAL A 298 18.46 0.49 7.68
C VAL A 298 18.09 1.78 6.97
N GLU A 299 19.11 2.53 6.55
CA GLU A 299 18.95 3.86 5.99
C GLU A 299 18.14 3.87 4.69
N ASN A 300 17.35 4.92 4.49
CA ASN A 300 16.62 5.19 3.26
C ASN A 300 17.60 5.65 2.17
N ARG A 301 18.20 4.70 1.46
CA ARG A 301 19.12 4.99 0.34
C ARG A 301 18.51 4.63 -1.00
N PRO A 302 18.85 5.37 -2.07
CA PRO A 302 18.42 5.00 -3.42
C PRO A 302 18.81 3.56 -3.75
N ASN A 303 17.90 2.83 -4.40
CA ASN A 303 18.16 1.48 -4.91
C ASN A 303 18.61 0.44 -3.88
N ARG A 304 18.30 0.66 -2.59
CA ARG A 304 18.55 -0.28 -1.51
C ARG A 304 17.33 -1.18 -1.32
N LEU A 305 17.57 -2.49 -1.20
CA LEU A 305 16.57 -3.48 -0.82
C LEU A 305 16.88 -3.98 0.60
N LEU A 306 15.92 -3.85 1.50
CA LEU A 306 15.86 -4.61 2.74
C LEU A 306 14.95 -5.81 2.51
N VAL A 307 15.45 -7.02 2.74
CA VAL A 307 14.67 -8.25 2.67
C VAL A 307 14.83 -9.05 3.96
N PHE A 308 13.73 -9.55 4.53
CA PHE A 308 13.77 -10.23 5.82
C PHE A 308 12.69 -11.29 6.00
N LEU A 309 13.00 -12.28 6.84
CA LEU A 309 12.08 -13.32 7.25
C LEU A 309 11.20 -12.85 8.41
N ASN A 310 9.90 -12.96 8.28
CA ASN A 310 8.92 -12.61 9.31
C ASN A 310 8.86 -13.69 10.42
N SER A 311 9.94 -13.86 11.15
CA SER A 311 10.09 -14.91 12.19
C SER A 311 10.02 -14.34 13.61
N LYS A 312 11.05 -13.68 14.04
CA LYS A 312 11.21 -13.05 15.38
C LYS A 312 11.63 -11.59 15.23
N GLY A 313 11.83 -10.88 16.35
CA GLY A 313 12.17 -9.47 16.35
C GLY A 313 11.01 -8.57 15.94
N ALA A 314 11.31 -7.33 15.67
CA ALA A 314 10.36 -6.33 15.18
C ALA A 314 11.06 -5.34 14.24
N HIS A 315 10.27 -4.65 13.44
CA HIS A 315 10.73 -3.53 12.66
C HIS A 315 9.74 -2.36 12.79
N GLY A 316 10.20 -1.16 12.47
CA GLY A 316 9.39 0.04 12.53
C GLY A 316 10.05 1.18 11.76
N ALA A 317 9.48 2.36 11.85
CA ALA A 317 10.11 3.57 11.35
C ALA A 317 9.86 4.70 12.33
N ARG A 318 10.94 5.25 12.86
CA ARG A 318 10.91 6.37 13.79
C ARG A 318 11.48 7.59 13.07
N ILE A 319 10.69 8.65 13.01
CA ILE A 319 11.20 9.94 12.56
C ILE A 319 11.86 10.60 13.76
N PRO A 320 13.15 10.96 13.67
CA PRO A 320 13.80 11.75 14.71
C PRO A 320 13.04 13.05 14.98
N ALA A 321 12.98 13.47 16.26
CA ALA A 321 12.20 14.63 16.67
C ALA A 321 12.63 15.93 15.92
N GLU A 322 13.91 16.07 15.63
CA GLU A 322 14.47 17.18 14.84
C GLU A 322 14.02 17.22 13.38
N LEU A 323 13.47 16.12 12.88
CA LEU A 323 12.93 15.99 11.53
C LEU A 323 11.39 16.01 11.49
N ALA A 324 10.72 16.10 12.63
CA ALA A 324 9.26 16.04 12.69
C ALA A 324 8.57 17.16 11.90
N ASP A 325 9.23 18.30 11.76
CA ASP A 325 8.73 19.48 11.05
C ASP A 325 9.22 19.59 9.59
N VAL A 326 10.10 18.69 9.15
CA VAL A 326 10.61 18.69 7.77
C VAL A 326 9.56 18.09 6.83
N GLU A 327 9.37 18.71 5.67
CA GLU A 327 8.57 18.11 4.60
C GLU A 327 9.22 16.77 4.18
N MET A 328 8.46 15.70 4.34
CA MET A 328 8.92 14.35 4.04
C MET A 328 8.07 13.74 2.94
N GLU A 329 8.74 13.29 1.88
CA GLU A 329 8.16 12.50 0.82
C GLU A 329 8.97 11.22 0.63
N ARG A 330 8.59 10.16 1.32
CA ARG A 330 9.27 8.87 1.22
C ARG A 330 8.42 7.87 0.46
N SER A 331 8.99 7.32 -0.60
CA SER A 331 8.39 6.22 -1.36
C SER A 331 9.15 4.92 -1.17
N ILE A 332 8.44 3.82 -0.99
CA ILE A 332 8.99 2.48 -0.99
C ILE A 332 8.11 1.56 -1.84
N TYR A 333 8.71 0.51 -2.41
CA TYR A 333 7.99 -0.62 -2.97
C TYR A 333 8.10 -1.79 -2.00
N GLN A 334 6.96 -2.24 -1.47
CA GLN A 334 6.89 -3.39 -0.57
C GLN A 334 6.27 -4.58 -1.29
N PHE A 335 6.87 -5.74 -1.09
CA PHE A 335 6.35 -7.02 -1.57
C PHE A 335 6.55 -8.11 -0.53
N ARG A 336 5.86 -9.22 -0.71
CA ARG A 336 6.03 -10.42 0.12
C ARG A 336 6.24 -11.66 -0.71
N LEU A 337 7.03 -12.58 -0.15
CA LEU A 337 7.15 -13.93 -0.65
C LEU A 337 6.42 -14.87 0.31
N THR A 338 5.47 -15.63 -0.22
CA THR A 338 4.57 -16.47 0.57
C THR A 338 4.26 -17.78 -0.16
N PRO A 339 4.05 -18.87 0.55
CA PRO A 339 3.35 -20.01 -0.02
C PRO A 339 1.94 -19.58 -0.45
N GLY A 340 1.43 -20.12 -1.52
CA GLY A 340 0.06 -19.83 -1.94
C GLY A 340 -0.94 -20.10 -0.81
N SER A 341 -2.09 -19.43 -0.86
CA SER A 341 -3.13 -19.51 0.18
C SER A 341 -3.58 -20.95 0.49
N THR A 342 -3.63 -21.81 -0.52
CA THR A 342 -3.95 -23.25 -0.34
C THR A 342 -2.89 -23.96 0.48
N THR A 343 -1.61 -23.75 0.19
CA THR A 343 -0.49 -24.34 0.94
C THR A 343 -0.47 -23.81 2.38
N MET A 344 -0.66 -22.51 2.57
CA MET A 344 -0.75 -21.93 3.91
C MET A 344 -1.89 -22.51 4.74
N ARG A 345 -3.08 -22.67 4.15
CA ARG A 345 -4.22 -23.30 4.84
C ARG A 345 -3.94 -24.75 5.24
N ALA A 346 -3.30 -25.51 4.35
CA ALA A 346 -2.91 -26.89 4.65
C ALA A 346 -1.89 -26.99 5.80
N MET A 347 -0.88 -26.11 5.80
CA MET A 347 0.10 -26.03 6.90
C MET A 347 -0.57 -25.64 8.22
N ILE A 348 -1.43 -24.63 8.21
CA ILE A 348 -2.18 -24.18 9.42
C ILE A 348 -3.08 -25.32 9.93
N ALA A 349 -3.74 -26.06 9.04
CA ALA A 349 -4.59 -27.20 9.43
C ALA A 349 -3.81 -28.33 10.08
N SER A 350 -2.50 -28.41 9.89
CA SER A 350 -1.63 -29.40 10.57
C SER A 350 -1.27 -29.04 12.02
N LEU A 351 -1.56 -27.80 12.45
CA LEU A 351 -1.33 -27.35 13.82
C LEU A 351 -2.42 -27.84 14.79
N PRO A 352 -2.14 -27.92 16.10
CA PRO A 352 -3.16 -28.08 17.13
C PRO A 352 -4.26 -27.00 17.02
N GLU A 353 -5.51 -27.35 17.33
CA GLU A 353 -6.67 -26.46 17.13
C GLU A 353 -6.52 -25.07 17.79
N HIS A 354 -5.94 -25.02 18.99
CA HIS A 354 -5.71 -23.78 19.70
C HIS A 354 -4.70 -22.84 19.00
N GLU A 355 -3.72 -23.42 18.29
CA GLU A 355 -2.76 -22.67 17.50
C GLU A 355 -3.35 -22.24 16.16
N GLN A 356 -4.18 -23.08 15.51
CA GLN A 356 -4.85 -22.72 14.26
C GLN A 356 -5.63 -21.42 14.42
N ARG A 357 -6.30 -21.20 15.56
CA ARG A 357 -7.09 -19.98 15.83
C ARG A 357 -6.24 -18.73 15.79
N THR A 358 -4.95 -18.80 16.14
CA THR A 358 -4.04 -17.65 16.08
C THR A 358 -3.67 -17.26 14.66
N TRP A 359 -3.81 -18.19 13.68
CA TRP A 359 -3.54 -17.96 12.27
C TRP A 359 -4.79 -17.59 11.46
N GLN A 360 -5.95 -18.13 11.81
CA GLN A 360 -7.19 -17.98 11.03
C GLN A 360 -7.77 -16.56 11.02
N GLY A 361 -7.62 -15.80 12.11
CA GLY A 361 -8.23 -14.48 12.25
C GLY A 361 -7.68 -13.39 11.33
N LYS A 362 -6.66 -13.69 10.49
CA LYS A 362 -6.00 -12.72 9.62
C LYS A 362 -5.90 -13.14 8.14
N LEU A 363 -6.30 -14.35 7.80
CA LEU A 363 -6.41 -14.79 6.41
C LEU A 363 -7.67 -14.26 5.72
N SER A 364 -8.65 -13.77 6.50
CA SER A 364 -9.91 -13.19 5.99
C SER A 364 -9.78 -11.69 5.66
N ASP A 365 -8.70 -11.02 6.07
CA ASP A 365 -8.53 -9.58 5.89
C ASP A 365 -7.79 -9.21 4.58
N TYR A 366 -7.58 -10.21 3.67
CA TYR A 366 -6.88 -10.03 2.39
C TYR A 366 -7.58 -10.72 1.23
#